data_725db2f91e67268cbb8e5713520422fd
#
_entry.id   725db2f91e67268cbb8e5713520422fd
#
_cell.length_a   1.000
_cell.length_b   1.000
_cell.length_c   1.000
_cell.angle_alpha   90.00
_cell.angle_beta   90.00
_cell.angle_gamma   90.00
#
_symmetry.space_group_name_H-M   'P 1'
#
loop_
_entity.id
_entity.type
_entity.pdbx_description
1 polymer ?
#
loop_
_entity_poly.entity_id
_entity_poly.type
_entity_poly.pdbx_seq_one_letter_code
_entity_poly.pdbx_strand_id
1 'polypeptide(L)'
;MVQAAVGIKCRDCAKLPRSARVTLKPDVAAKAVAAAFAVGSGFGVLLAFAGGYGLGFFTFVIAYFVGLLTGRAVLSAAGRYRAPATAWIAAAGAAWAYVVPAIVIAIATGGAVRVGVQAIGILIAGYVAHREVLG
;
A
#
# COMPACT_ATOMS: atom_id res chain seq x y z
N MET A 1 -27.56 21.56 3.76
CA MET A 1 -26.97 21.54 2.41
C MET A 1 -25.50 21.20 2.51
N VAL A 2 -25.01 20.34 1.66
CA VAL A 2 -23.61 19.89 1.64
C VAL A 2 -22.95 20.40 0.36
N GLN A 3 -21.77 21.02 0.49
CA GLN A 3 -20.98 21.43 -0.68
C GLN A 3 -20.41 20.20 -1.39
N ALA A 4 -20.63 20.12 -2.69
CA ALA A 4 -20.06 19.11 -3.57
C ALA A 4 -19.22 19.82 -4.66
N ALA A 5 -18.33 19.05 -5.34
CA ALA A 5 -17.44 19.59 -6.38
C ALA A 5 -18.15 20.30 -7.54
N VAL A 6 -19.44 20.05 -7.74
CA VAL A 6 -20.30 20.65 -8.79
C VAL A 6 -21.40 21.55 -8.22
N GLY A 7 -21.31 22.05 -7.00
CA GLY A 7 -22.28 22.94 -6.37
C GLY A 7 -22.84 22.42 -5.06
N ILE A 8 -23.88 23.08 -4.56
CA ILE A 8 -24.53 22.73 -3.31
C ILE A 8 -25.60 21.67 -3.58
N LYS A 9 -25.48 20.50 -2.92
CA LYS A 9 -26.49 19.44 -2.95
C LYS A 9 -27.24 19.35 -1.62
N CYS A 10 -28.51 18.95 -1.67
CA CYS A 10 -29.26 18.62 -0.45
C CYS A 10 -28.61 17.38 0.23
N ARG A 11 -28.82 17.25 1.56
CA ARG A 11 -28.22 16.20 2.37
C ARG A 11 -28.54 14.79 1.86
N ASP A 12 -29.75 14.55 1.38
CA ASP A 12 -30.19 13.26 0.86
C ASP A 12 -29.60 12.96 -0.52
N CYS A 13 -29.41 13.98 -1.37
CA CYS A 13 -28.75 13.85 -2.66
C CYS A 13 -27.24 13.61 -2.55
N ALA A 14 -26.62 14.04 -1.46
CA ALA A 14 -25.20 13.81 -1.19
C ALA A 14 -24.92 12.39 -0.66
N LYS A 15 -25.93 11.68 -0.15
CA LYS A 15 -25.86 10.29 0.27
C LYS A 15 -26.04 9.38 -0.95
N LEU A 16 -24.96 9.16 -1.69
CA LEU A 16 -24.95 8.16 -2.75
C LEU A 16 -25.11 6.76 -2.13
N PRO A 17 -26.01 5.90 -2.66
CA PRO A 17 -26.10 4.51 -2.22
C PRO A 17 -24.73 3.81 -2.40
N ARG A 18 -24.43 2.86 -1.53
CA ARG A 18 -23.15 2.13 -1.57
C ARG A 18 -22.88 1.47 -2.93
N SER A 19 -23.91 1.08 -3.65
CA SER A 19 -23.85 0.53 -5.01
C SER A 19 -23.42 1.53 -6.08
N ALA A 20 -23.57 2.83 -5.85
CA ALA A 20 -23.11 3.89 -6.75
C ALA A 20 -21.71 4.39 -6.40
N ARG A 21 -21.11 3.88 -5.33
CA ARG A 21 -19.69 4.12 -5.03
C ARG A 21 -18.87 3.39 -6.08
N VAL A 22 -18.05 4.15 -6.74
CA VAL A 22 -17.16 3.78 -7.82
C VAL A 22 -16.63 2.35 -7.65
N THR A 23 -17.20 1.42 -8.41
CA THR A 23 -16.55 0.14 -8.65
C THR A 23 -15.35 0.42 -9.53
N LEU A 24 -14.15 0.06 -9.04
CA LEU A 24 -12.95 0.16 -9.85
C LEU A 24 -13.17 -0.60 -11.17
N LYS A 25 -13.01 0.10 -12.29
CA LYS A 25 -12.99 -0.56 -13.59
C LYS A 25 -11.84 -1.57 -13.58
N PRO A 26 -12.01 -2.76 -14.21
CA PRO A 26 -10.99 -3.80 -14.18
C PRO A 26 -9.63 -3.33 -14.71
N ASP A 27 -9.61 -2.43 -15.70
CA ASP A 27 -8.38 -1.85 -16.25
C ASP A 27 -7.63 -0.99 -15.21
N VAL A 28 -8.37 -0.20 -14.43
CA VAL A 28 -7.80 0.65 -13.37
C VAL A 28 -7.32 -0.21 -12.20
N ALA A 29 -8.07 -1.24 -11.84
CA ALA A 29 -7.65 -2.21 -10.83
C ALA A 29 -6.36 -2.93 -11.24
N ALA A 30 -6.26 -3.38 -12.49
CA ALA A 30 -5.06 -4.01 -13.01
C ALA A 30 -3.84 -3.09 -12.96
N LYS A 31 -3.98 -1.82 -13.34
CA LYS A 31 -2.91 -0.81 -13.23
C LYS A 31 -2.50 -0.56 -11.79
N ALA A 32 -3.46 -0.47 -10.87
CA ALA A 32 -3.20 -0.29 -9.45
C ALA A 32 -2.45 -1.48 -8.85
N VAL A 33 -2.84 -2.71 -9.19
CA VAL A 33 -2.16 -3.94 -8.77
C VAL A 33 -0.75 -3.99 -9.34
N ALA A 34 -0.57 -3.72 -10.63
CA ALA A 34 0.75 -3.70 -11.26
C ALA A 34 1.68 -2.67 -10.60
N ALA A 35 1.18 -1.47 -10.31
CA ALA A 35 1.94 -0.43 -9.60
C ALA A 35 2.30 -0.85 -8.17
N ALA A 36 1.37 -1.46 -7.44
CA ALA A 36 1.59 -1.96 -6.09
C ALA A 36 2.71 -3.00 -6.03
N PHE A 37 2.67 -3.98 -6.92
CA PHE A 37 3.68 -5.02 -6.98
C PHE A 37 5.03 -4.52 -7.52
N ALA A 38 5.04 -3.63 -8.51
CA ALA A 38 6.28 -3.06 -9.05
C ALA A 38 7.02 -2.23 -7.99
N VAL A 39 6.31 -1.33 -7.31
CA VAL A 39 6.88 -0.50 -6.24
C VAL A 39 7.25 -1.36 -5.03
N GLY A 40 6.39 -2.30 -4.63
CA GLY A 40 6.66 -3.24 -3.54
C GLY A 40 7.90 -4.09 -3.80
N SER A 41 8.07 -4.62 -5.00
CA SER A 41 9.26 -5.40 -5.38
C SER A 41 10.53 -4.55 -5.41
N GLY A 42 10.47 -3.33 -5.93
CA GLY A 42 11.58 -2.39 -5.92
C GLY A 42 12.06 -2.09 -4.48
N PHE A 43 11.16 -1.75 -3.59
CA PHE A 43 11.49 -1.56 -2.17
C PHE A 43 11.93 -2.85 -1.50
N GLY A 44 11.35 -3.99 -1.86
CA GLY A 44 11.75 -5.30 -1.35
C GLY A 44 13.21 -5.63 -1.66
N VAL A 45 13.65 -5.37 -2.89
CA VAL A 45 15.05 -5.54 -3.29
C VAL A 45 15.96 -4.58 -2.51
N LEU A 46 15.59 -3.31 -2.39
CA LEU A 46 16.36 -2.33 -1.61
C LEU A 46 16.47 -2.75 -0.14
N LEU A 47 15.39 -3.24 0.45
CA LEU A 47 15.37 -3.74 1.83
C LEU A 47 16.23 -5.01 1.99
N ALA A 48 16.28 -5.88 0.99
CA ALA A 48 17.15 -7.05 1.01
C ALA A 48 18.63 -6.66 1.09
N PHE A 49 19.04 -5.66 0.31
CA PHE A 49 20.40 -5.12 0.38
C PHE A 49 20.67 -4.38 1.70
N ALA A 50 19.71 -3.60 2.19
CA ALA A 50 19.84 -2.85 3.44
C ALA A 50 19.74 -3.73 4.69
N GLY A 51 19.04 -4.84 4.62
CA GLY A 51 18.77 -5.73 5.75
C GLY A 51 20.02 -6.38 6.37
N GLY A 52 21.12 -6.45 5.61
CA GLY A 52 22.41 -6.90 6.11
C GLY A 52 23.07 -5.95 7.12
N TYR A 53 22.59 -4.71 7.24
CA TYR A 53 23.20 -3.68 8.08
C TYR A 53 22.55 -3.52 9.46
N GLY A 54 21.58 -4.38 9.82
CA GLY A 54 21.00 -4.40 11.16
C GLY A 54 20.33 -3.08 11.56
N LEU A 55 19.48 -2.54 10.69
CA LEU A 55 18.92 -1.18 10.80
C LEU A 55 18.04 -0.91 12.04
N GLY A 56 17.74 -1.93 12.87
CA GLY A 56 17.04 -1.74 14.15
C GLY A 56 15.80 -0.82 14.05
N PHE A 57 15.83 0.29 14.78
CA PHE A 57 14.74 1.28 14.82
C PHE A 57 14.46 1.92 13.45
N PHE A 58 15.46 2.12 12.61
CA PHE A 58 15.28 2.68 11.26
C PHE A 58 14.37 1.83 10.37
N THR A 59 14.21 0.55 10.67
CA THR A 59 13.26 -0.32 9.95
C THR A 59 11.82 0.22 10.02
N PHE A 60 11.42 0.78 11.15
CA PHE A 60 10.07 1.35 11.30
C PHE A 60 9.89 2.64 10.49
N VAL A 61 10.93 3.47 10.43
CA VAL A 61 10.92 4.69 9.60
C VAL A 61 10.82 4.32 8.12
N ILE A 62 11.61 3.35 7.70
CA ILE A 62 11.58 2.83 6.32
C ILE A 62 10.20 2.23 6.02
N ALA A 63 9.60 1.47 6.94
CA ALA A 63 8.26 0.91 6.78
C ALA A 63 7.21 2.00 6.55
N TYR A 64 7.29 3.10 7.28
CA TYR A 64 6.42 4.24 7.10
C TYR A 64 6.54 4.83 5.68
N PHE A 65 7.77 5.09 5.22
CA PHE A 65 8.00 5.64 3.88
C PHE A 65 7.59 4.67 2.76
N VAL A 66 7.87 3.38 2.91
CA VAL A 66 7.44 2.35 1.96
C VAL A 66 5.92 2.34 1.85
N GLY A 67 5.20 2.36 2.97
CA GLY A 67 3.74 2.42 2.99
C GLY A 67 3.21 3.67 2.30
N LEU A 68 3.77 4.83 2.62
CA LEU A 68 3.37 6.12 2.05
C LEU A 68 3.61 6.19 0.55
N LEU A 69 4.78 5.80 0.08
CA LEU A 69 5.13 5.84 -1.34
C LEU A 69 4.32 4.81 -2.15
N THR A 70 4.12 3.61 -1.61
CA THR A 70 3.29 2.58 -2.25
C THR A 70 1.84 3.05 -2.32
N GLY A 71 1.30 3.63 -1.25
CA GLY A 71 -0.05 4.20 -1.24
C GLY A 71 -0.24 5.28 -2.30
N ARG A 72 0.70 6.20 -2.41
CA ARG A 72 0.67 7.27 -3.43
C ARG A 72 0.80 6.73 -4.85
N ALA A 73 1.69 5.78 -5.08
CA ALA A 73 1.87 5.16 -6.39
C ALA A 73 0.61 4.44 -6.85
N VAL A 74 0.00 3.66 -5.98
CA VAL A 74 -1.27 2.97 -6.25
C VAL A 74 -2.40 3.97 -6.51
N LEU A 75 -2.49 5.03 -5.69
CA LEU A 75 -3.50 6.08 -5.86
C LEU A 75 -3.34 6.81 -7.20
N SER A 76 -2.11 7.11 -7.62
CA SER A 76 -1.84 7.73 -8.91
C SER A 76 -2.19 6.80 -10.07
N ALA A 77 -1.84 5.52 -9.99
CA ALA A 77 -2.16 4.50 -10.99
C ALA A 77 -3.67 4.24 -11.09
N ALA A 78 -4.39 4.34 -9.97
CA ALA A 78 -5.84 4.23 -9.92
C ALA A 78 -6.57 5.52 -10.37
N GLY A 79 -5.87 6.52 -10.93
CA GLY A 79 -6.48 7.78 -11.34
C GLY A 79 -7.03 8.62 -10.19
N ARG A 80 -6.44 8.51 -9.01
CA ARG A 80 -6.84 9.15 -7.75
C ARG A 80 -8.21 8.70 -7.21
N TYR A 81 -8.73 7.56 -7.65
CA TYR A 81 -9.95 7.00 -7.09
C TYR A 81 -9.68 6.42 -5.70
N ARG A 82 -10.22 7.07 -4.69
CA ARG A 82 -10.16 6.64 -3.29
C ARG A 82 -11.28 5.64 -3.01
N ALA A 83 -11.00 4.37 -3.21
CA ALA A 83 -11.93 3.28 -2.94
C ALA A 83 -11.35 2.32 -1.91
N PRO A 84 -12.17 1.63 -1.10
CA PRO A 84 -11.68 0.61 -0.16
C PRO A 84 -10.85 -0.47 -0.85
N ALA A 85 -11.24 -0.88 -2.07
CA ALA A 85 -10.47 -1.84 -2.86
C ALA A 85 -9.06 -1.33 -3.20
N THR A 86 -8.92 -0.06 -3.57
CA THR A 86 -7.61 0.58 -3.84
C THR A 86 -6.73 0.60 -2.58
N ALA A 87 -7.33 0.85 -1.42
CA ALA A 87 -6.64 0.85 -0.14
C ALA A 87 -6.08 -0.54 0.21
N TRP A 88 -6.86 -1.60 -0.02
CA TRP A 88 -6.41 -2.96 0.20
C TRP A 88 -5.31 -3.39 -0.79
N ILE A 89 -5.40 -2.98 -2.05
CA ILE A 89 -4.35 -3.20 -3.06
C ILE A 89 -3.04 -2.52 -2.61
N ALA A 90 -3.12 -1.28 -2.12
CA ALA A 90 -1.95 -0.56 -1.62
C ALA A 90 -1.34 -1.25 -0.39
N ALA A 91 -2.17 -1.69 0.55
CA ALA A 91 -1.72 -2.44 1.73
C ALA A 91 -1.04 -3.75 1.36
N ALA A 92 -1.60 -4.50 0.41
CA ALA A 92 -1.00 -5.74 -0.10
C ALA A 92 0.35 -5.48 -0.78
N GLY A 93 0.48 -4.43 -1.59
CA GLY A 93 1.74 -4.04 -2.22
C GLY A 93 2.81 -3.62 -1.22
N ALA A 94 2.43 -2.89 -0.18
CA ALA A 94 3.34 -2.52 0.89
C ALA A 94 3.79 -3.74 1.73
N ALA A 95 2.89 -4.68 2.00
CA ALA A 95 3.23 -5.95 2.65
C ALA A 95 4.19 -6.79 1.79
N TRP A 96 3.96 -6.82 0.49
CA TRP A 96 4.82 -7.54 -0.47
C TRP A 96 6.27 -7.06 -0.42
N ALA A 97 6.52 -5.77 -0.21
CA ALA A 97 7.87 -5.21 -0.07
C ALA A 97 8.68 -5.84 1.07
N TYR A 98 8.02 -6.39 2.09
CA TYR A 98 8.65 -7.11 3.19
C TYR A 98 8.74 -8.62 2.98
N VAL A 99 7.86 -9.18 2.16
CA VAL A 99 7.88 -10.62 1.81
C VAL A 99 9.04 -10.92 0.87
N VAL A 100 9.33 -10.05 -0.10
CA VAL A 100 10.42 -10.22 -1.06
C VAL A 100 11.79 -10.40 -0.38
N PRO A 101 12.25 -9.51 0.51
CA PRO A 101 13.53 -9.69 1.18
C PRO A 101 13.55 -10.94 2.06
N ALA A 102 12.43 -11.30 2.67
CA ALA A 102 12.34 -12.54 3.45
C ALA A 102 12.62 -13.77 2.60
N ILE A 103 12.03 -13.84 1.40
CA ILE A 103 12.25 -14.92 0.45
C ILE A 103 13.71 -14.92 -0.03
N VAL A 104 14.24 -13.77 -0.42
CA VAL A 104 15.62 -13.63 -0.91
C VAL A 104 16.63 -14.08 0.14
N ILE A 105 16.46 -13.63 1.39
CA ILE A 105 17.33 -14.01 2.49
C ILE A 105 17.20 -15.51 2.80
N ALA A 106 16.00 -16.06 2.82
CA ALA A 106 15.78 -17.48 3.05
C ALA A 106 16.46 -18.35 1.99
N ILE A 107 16.42 -17.96 0.72
CA ILE A 107 17.08 -18.67 -0.37
C ILE A 107 18.61 -18.53 -0.27
N ALA A 108 19.11 -17.32 0.03
CA ALA A 108 20.54 -17.04 0.06
C ALA A 108 21.25 -17.65 1.25
N THR A 109 20.62 -17.73 2.41
CA THR A 109 21.23 -18.17 3.67
C THR A 109 20.82 -19.58 4.11
N GLY A 110 19.77 -20.16 3.48
CA GLY A 110 19.20 -21.45 3.89
C GLY A 110 18.64 -21.44 5.32
N GLY A 111 18.48 -20.27 5.92
CA GLY A 111 18.21 -20.06 7.34
C GLY A 111 16.83 -19.50 7.64
N ALA A 112 16.46 -19.58 8.92
CA ALA A 112 15.21 -19.04 9.42
C ALA A 112 15.18 -17.50 9.35
N VAL A 113 14.15 -16.97 8.71
CA VAL A 113 13.89 -15.54 8.66
C VAL A 113 13.52 -15.03 10.07
N ARG A 114 14.07 -13.90 10.48
CA ARG A 114 13.66 -13.22 11.72
C ARG A 114 12.27 -12.61 11.52
N VAL A 115 11.25 -13.43 11.76
CA VAL A 115 9.85 -13.11 11.45
C VAL A 115 9.30 -11.91 12.25
N GLY A 116 9.79 -11.69 13.47
CA GLY A 116 9.21 -10.69 14.38
C GLY A 116 9.29 -9.25 13.87
N VAL A 117 10.45 -8.76 13.49
CA VAL A 117 10.65 -7.37 13.02
C VAL A 117 9.97 -7.15 11.67
N GLN A 118 9.99 -8.17 10.82
CA GLN A 118 9.35 -8.10 9.52
C GLN A 118 7.82 -8.06 9.64
N ALA A 119 7.23 -8.83 10.56
CA ALA A 119 5.79 -8.81 10.80
C ALA A 119 5.31 -7.41 11.23
N ILE A 120 6.04 -6.74 12.12
CA ILE A 120 5.72 -5.37 12.53
C ILE A 120 5.87 -4.40 11.36
N GLY A 121 6.92 -4.55 10.54
CA GLY A 121 7.12 -3.76 9.33
C GLY A 121 5.96 -3.90 8.34
N ILE A 122 5.48 -5.11 8.12
CA ILE A 122 4.31 -5.40 7.28
C ILE A 122 3.06 -4.68 7.80
N LEU A 123 2.80 -4.76 9.10
CA LEU A 123 1.63 -4.12 9.72
C LEU A 123 1.69 -2.60 9.59
N ILE A 124 2.84 -1.98 9.88
CA ILE A 124 3.03 -0.54 9.78
C ILE A 124 2.89 -0.08 8.32
N ALA A 125 3.61 -0.69 7.40
CA ALA A 125 3.59 -0.31 5.99
C ALA A 125 2.20 -0.52 5.38
N GLY A 126 1.54 -1.63 5.67
CA GLY A 126 0.19 -1.93 5.22
C GLY A 126 -0.83 -0.92 5.77
N TYR A 127 -0.76 -0.61 7.06
CA TYR A 127 -1.64 0.36 7.69
C TYR A 127 -1.47 1.77 7.11
N VAL A 128 -0.22 2.22 6.95
CA VAL A 128 0.09 3.54 6.38
C VAL A 128 -0.38 3.63 4.93
N ALA A 129 -0.12 2.61 4.12
CA ALA A 129 -0.58 2.57 2.73
C ALA A 129 -2.10 2.60 2.61
N HIS A 130 -2.79 1.83 3.46
CA HIS A 130 -4.25 1.80 3.52
C HIS A 130 -4.82 3.16 3.91
N ARG A 131 -4.24 3.79 4.92
CA ARG A 131 -4.68 5.11 5.40
C ARG A 131 -4.40 6.22 4.37
N GLU A 132 -3.26 6.20 3.69
CA GLU A 132 -2.90 7.21 2.68
C GLU A 132 -3.89 7.21 1.51
N VAL A 133 -4.41 6.04 1.13
CA VAL A 133 -5.40 5.93 0.04
C VAL A 133 -6.78 6.41 0.49
N LEU A 134 -7.17 6.13 1.71
CA LEU A 134 -8.48 6.56 2.22
C LEU A 134 -8.49 8.05 2.62
N GLY A 135 -7.33 8.62 2.92
CA GLY A 135 -7.14 10.04 3.27
C GLY A 135 -7.64 10.40 4.61
#